data_744494aa253f5b28f5f79856fe96233c
#
_entry.id   744494aa253f5b28f5f79856fe96233c
#
_cell.length_a   1.000
_cell.length_b   1.000
_cell.length_c   1.000
_cell.angle_alpha   90.00
_cell.angle_beta   90.00
_cell.angle_gamma   90.00
#
_symmetry.space_group_name_H-M   'P 1'
#
loop_
_entity.id
_entity.type
_entity.pdbx_description
1 polymer ?
#
loop_
_entity_poly.entity_id
_entity_poly.type
_entity_poly.pdbx_seq_one_letter_code
_entity_poly.pdbx_strand_id
1 'polypeptide(L)'
;GGLVLGVDIEREKKVTDLAKNRTAEGGRTHGEGTLPGEKEIVLGYRLAKRIGARVGDEINIITAKSAVRPFFGKSAGSQLFLRVSGISEARMSEFDSVYGYVSLETARMLTGEDTVDAVHVKLKDPFQAEAAAKRIDELLPYRAATWYEDNMTYLEALRQEKLAMFVILAFIILVAAFNITSTLIMIVMEKRRDIGILRTLGAGGFTTLGIFILEGLFIGLSGTLVGVIGGIAL
;
A
#
# COMPACT_ATOMS: atom_id res chain seq x y z
N GLY A 1 -22.58 2.31 -7.69
CA GLY A 1 -22.86 0.94 -7.26
C GLY A 1 -21.89 0.50 -6.17
N GLY A 2 -22.26 -0.53 -5.44
CA GLY A 2 -21.42 -1.20 -4.47
C GLY A 2 -21.17 -2.65 -4.90
N LEU A 3 -20.14 -3.28 -4.35
CA LEU A 3 -19.86 -4.70 -4.50
C LEU A 3 -20.26 -5.41 -3.20
N VAL A 4 -21.07 -6.46 -3.31
CA VAL A 4 -21.49 -7.25 -2.15
C VAL A 4 -20.70 -8.57 -2.14
N LEU A 5 -19.97 -8.81 -1.06
CA LEU A 5 -19.18 -10.03 -0.84
C LEU A 5 -19.90 -10.93 0.15
N GLY A 6 -20.21 -12.16 -0.28
CA GLY A 6 -20.66 -13.24 0.59
C GLY A 6 -19.48 -13.91 1.26
N VAL A 7 -19.43 -13.90 2.59
CA VAL A 7 -18.32 -14.45 3.36
C VAL A 7 -18.77 -15.47 4.38
N ASP A 8 -17.94 -16.50 4.61
CA ASP A 8 -18.11 -17.42 5.74
C ASP A 8 -17.61 -16.70 7.01
N ILE A 9 -18.54 -16.22 7.81
CA ILE A 9 -18.28 -15.34 8.95
C ILE A 9 -17.28 -15.97 9.94
N GLU A 10 -17.36 -17.27 10.21
CA GLU A 10 -16.50 -17.94 11.19
C GLU A 10 -15.07 -18.14 10.67
N ARG A 11 -14.92 -18.37 9.37
CA ARG A 11 -13.62 -18.53 8.73
C ARG A 11 -12.98 -17.20 8.43
N GLU A 12 -13.77 -16.21 8.01
CA GLU A 12 -13.32 -14.86 7.68
C GLU A 12 -12.64 -14.14 8.85
N LYS A 13 -13.13 -14.34 10.08
CA LYS A 13 -12.49 -13.83 11.31
C LYS A 13 -11.02 -14.23 11.46
N LYS A 14 -10.59 -15.34 10.85
CA LYS A 14 -9.22 -15.85 10.92
C LYS A 14 -8.35 -15.34 9.78
N VAL A 15 -8.96 -14.91 8.68
CA VAL A 15 -8.28 -14.51 7.45
C VAL A 15 -8.16 -13.00 7.35
N THR A 16 -9.25 -12.27 7.61
CA THR A 16 -9.27 -10.82 7.52
C THR A 16 -9.50 -10.15 8.88
N ASP A 17 -9.25 -8.85 8.93
CA ASP A 17 -9.52 -8.03 10.11
C ASP A 17 -10.93 -7.42 10.11
N LEU A 18 -11.87 -7.96 9.30
CA LEU A 18 -13.25 -7.48 9.21
C LEU A 18 -13.91 -7.37 10.59
N ALA A 19 -13.67 -8.32 11.47
CA ALA A 19 -14.18 -8.31 12.84
C ALA A 19 -13.57 -7.19 13.70
N LYS A 20 -12.29 -6.88 13.53
CA LYS A 20 -11.56 -5.83 14.27
C LYS A 20 -11.88 -4.44 13.76
N ASN A 21 -12.12 -4.29 12.47
CA ASN A 21 -12.40 -3.01 11.82
C ASN A 21 -13.75 -2.40 12.23
N ARG A 22 -14.54 -3.09 13.06
CA ARG A 22 -15.82 -2.65 13.61
C ARG A 22 -15.75 -2.25 15.06
N THR A 23 -14.75 -2.70 15.80
CA THR A 23 -14.57 -2.42 17.21
C THR A 23 -13.50 -1.35 17.41
N ALA A 24 -13.75 -0.42 18.30
CA ALA A 24 -12.86 0.68 18.64
C ALA A 24 -11.63 0.26 19.48
N GLU A 25 -11.12 -0.97 19.33
CA GLU A 25 -9.85 -1.39 19.95
C GLU A 25 -8.69 -0.66 19.27
N GLY A 26 -8.40 0.54 19.78
CA GLY A 26 -7.33 1.40 19.28
C GLY A 26 -7.74 2.84 18.98
N GLY A 27 -8.93 3.28 19.35
CA GLY A 27 -9.23 4.68 19.62
C GLY A 27 -9.52 5.61 18.48
N ARG A 28 -9.76 5.17 17.22
CA ARG A 28 -10.18 6.03 16.09
C ARG A 28 -10.75 5.26 14.91
N THR A 29 -11.62 4.28 15.09
CA THR A 29 -12.37 3.67 13.99
C THR A 29 -13.82 4.15 14.02
N HIS A 30 -14.37 4.45 12.86
CA HIS A 30 -15.78 4.76 12.69
C HIS A 30 -16.61 3.47 12.51
N GLY A 31 -16.00 2.31 12.74
CA GLY A 31 -16.66 1.02 12.69
C GLY A 31 -17.58 0.81 13.89
N GLU A 32 -18.79 0.32 13.65
CA GLU A 32 -19.81 0.04 14.66
C GLU A 32 -20.64 -1.19 14.31
N GLY A 33 -21.36 -1.74 15.28
CA GLY A 33 -22.32 -2.82 15.08
C GLY A 33 -21.73 -4.23 15.17
N THR A 34 -22.43 -5.20 14.58
CA THR A 34 -22.13 -6.63 14.63
C THR A 34 -21.76 -7.19 13.24
N LEU A 35 -21.20 -8.40 13.19
CA LEU A 35 -21.00 -9.14 11.93
C LEU A 35 -22.36 -9.51 11.34
N PRO A 36 -22.46 -9.66 10.00
CA PRO A 36 -23.73 -9.89 9.36
C PRO A 36 -24.26 -11.29 9.68
N GLY A 37 -25.47 -11.37 10.14
CA GLY A 37 -26.26 -12.59 10.25
C GLY A 37 -27.01 -12.93 8.95
N GLU A 38 -28.09 -13.69 9.09
CA GLU A 38 -29.00 -13.96 7.97
C GLU A 38 -29.78 -12.70 7.62
N LYS A 39 -29.83 -12.36 6.33
CA LYS A 39 -30.44 -11.12 5.80
C LYS A 39 -29.89 -9.82 6.41
N GLU A 40 -28.66 -9.85 6.82
CA GLU A 40 -27.95 -8.68 7.33
C GLU A 40 -26.74 -8.34 6.46
N ILE A 41 -26.32 -7.07 6.53
CA ILE A 41 -25.18 -6.55 5.78
C ILE A 41 -24.33 -5.65 6.66
N VAL A 42 -23.01 -5.78 6.53
CA VAL A 42 -22.02 -4.83 7.03
C VAL A 42 -21.57 -3.97 5.86
N LEU A 43 -21.69 -2.66 5.98
CA LEU A 43 -21.28 -1.70 4.94
C LEU A 43 -19.90 -1.11 5.25
N GLY A 44 -19.12 -0.84 4.22
CA GLY A 44 -17.95 0.02 4.34
C GLY A 44 -18.35 1.43 4.77
N TYR A 45 -17.57 2.07 5.64
CA TYR A 45 -17.89 3.38 6.24
C TYR A 45 -18.24 4.45 5.20
N ARG A 46 -17.44 4.57 4.13
CA ARG A 46 -17.68 5.55 3.08
C ARG A 46 -18.91 5.23 2.24
N LEU A 47 -19.18 3.94 2.02
CA LEU A 47 -20.39 3.49 1.34
C LEU A 47 -21.63 3.83 2.16
N ALA A 48 -21.64 3.48 3.45
CA ALA A 48 -22.72 3.80 4.37
C ALA A 48 -23.00 5.31 4.41
N LYS A 49 -21.94 6.13 4.54
CA LYS A 49 -22.05 7.60 4.52
C LYS A 49 -22.61 8.13 3.20
N ARG A 50 -22.21 7.56 2.06
CA ARG A 50 -22.69 7.99 0.74
C ARG A 50 -24.17 7.73 0.51
N ILE A 51 -24.69 6.60 1.03
CA ILE A 51 -26.11 6.25 0.91
C ILE A 51 -26.95 6.74 2.10
N GLY A 52 -26.31 7.32 3.13
CA GLY A 52 -26.97 7.82 4.34
C GLY A 52 -27.45 6.73 5.29
N ALA A 53 -26.94 5.49 5.16
CA ALA A 53 -27.36 4.35 5.98
C ALA A 53 -26.65 4.31 7.33
N ARG A 54 -27.37 3.89 8.37
CA ARG A 54 -26.91 3.70 9.75
C ARG A 54 -27.15 2.27 10.19
N VAL A 55 -26.50 1.86 11.25
CA VAL A 55 -26.74 0.56 11.87
C VAL A 55 -28.21 0.48 12.33
N GLY A 56 -28.87 -0.59 11.93
CA GLY A 56 -30.29 -0.82 12.17
C GLY A 56 -31.23 -0.46 11.01
N ASP A 57 -30.74 0.32 10.03
CA ASP A 57 -31.54 0.67 8.86
C ASP A 57 -31.74 -0.55 7.93
N GLU A 58 -32.82 -0.53 7.17
CA GLU A 58 -33.11 -1.51 6.13
C GLU A 58 -32.78 -0.92 4.76
N ILE A 59 -31.94 -1.64 3.98
CA ILE A 59 -31.56 -1.23 2.64
C ILE A 59 -32.00 -2.26 1.61
N ASN A 60 -32.34 -1.80 0.42
CA ASN A 60 -32.72 -2.66 -0.69
C ASN A 60 -31.51 -2.89 -1.61
N ILE A 61 -31.11 -4.15 -1.78
CA ILE A 61 -30.05 -4.57 -2.69
C ILE A 61 -30.69 -5.05 -3.98
N ILE A 62 -30.25 -4.47 -5.11
CA ILE A 62 -30.67 -4.87 -6.45
C ILE A 62 -29.46 -5.44 -7.17
N THR A 63 -29.47 -6.71 -7.53
CA THR A 63 -28.37 -7.38 -8.23
C THR A 63 -28.65 -7.45 -9.73
N ALA A 64 -27.62 -7.11 -10.54
CA ALA A 64 -27.70 -7.22 -11.99
C ALA A 64 -27.58 -8.67 -12.51
N LYS A 65 -27.03 -9.59 -11.70
CA LYS A 65 -26.76 -10.99 -12.10
C LYS A 65 -28.02 -11.84 -12.31
N SER A 66 -29.16 -11.39 -11.78
CA SER A 66 -30.45 -12.04 -11.98
C SER A 66 -31.08 -11.80 -13.36
N ALA A 67 -30.41 -11.04 -14.25
CA ALA A 67 -30.91 -10.63 -15.56
C ALA A 67 -30.65 -11.64 -16.69
N VAL A 68 -30.14 -12.85 -16.42
CA VAL A 68 -29.86 -13.87 -17.45
C VAL A 68 -30.93 -14.95 -17.46
N ARG A 69 -32.16 -14.59 -17.86
CA ARG A 69 -33.09 -15.42 -18.64
C ARG A 69 -34.15 -14.55 -19.32
N PRO A 70 -33.88 -14.04 -20.54
CA PRO A 70 -34.91 -13.40 -21.32
C PRO A 70 -35.67 -14.49 -22.12
N PHE A 71 -36.68 -15.06 -21.51
CA PHE A 71 -37.76 -15.65 -22.26
C PHE A 71 -39.08 -15.21 -21.63
N PHE A 72 -39.71 -14.21 -22.26
CA PHE A 72 -40.98 -13.56 -21.85
C PHE A 72 -41.00 -12.79 -20.51
N GLY A 73 -40.81 -11.49 -20.59
CA GLY A 73 -41.36 -10.49 -19.66
C GLY A 73 -40.47 -10.12 -18.50
N LYS A 74 -40.15 -8.82 -18.41
CA LYS A 74 -39.59 -8.06 -17.27
C LYS A 74 -38.47 -8.78 -16.49
N SER A 75 -37.27 -8.41 -16.81
CA SER A 75 -36.07 -8.68 -15.98
C SER A 75 -36.26 -8.01 -14.60
N ALA A 76 -36.90 -8.70 -13.68
CA ALA A 76 -36.93 -8.29 -12.28
C ALA A 76 -35.58 -8.73 -11.69
N GLY A 77 -34.64 -7.79 -11.55
CA GLY A 77 -33.47 -8.01 -10.75
C GLY A 77 -33.89 -8.57 -9.38
N SER A 78 -33.12 -9.50 -8.82
CA SER A 78 -33.40 -9.99 -7.47
C SER A 78 -33.26 -8.81 -6.51
N GLN A 79 -34.35 -8.50 -5.83
CA GLN A 79 -34.40 -7.45 -4.80
C GLN A 79 -34.45 -8.15 -3.44
N LEU A 80 -33.56 -7.77 -2.57
CA LEU A 80 -33.54 -8.29 -1.22
C LEU A 80 -33.35 -7.13 -0.23
N PHE A 81 -34.25 -7.06 0.74
CA PHE A 81 -34.11 -6.13 1.85
C PHE A 81 -33.17 -6.72 2.90
N LEU A 82 -32.14 -5.97 3.23
CA LEU A 82 -31.14 -6.36 4.21
C LEU A 82 -31.06 -5.31 5.30
N ARG A 83 -30.95 -5.76 6.55
CA ARG A 83 -30.73 -4.89 7.69
C ARG A 83 -29.23 -4.61 7.83
N VAL A 84 -28.86 -3.35 8.01
CA VAL A 84 -27.48 -2.95 8.29
C VAL A 84 -27.15 -3.36 9.73
N SER A 85 -26.36 -4.42 9.88
CA SER A 85 -25.91 -4.93 11.20
C SER A 85 -24.66 -4.23 11.71
N GLY A 86 -23.87 -3.64 10.80
CA GLY A 86 -22.66 -2.96 11.18
C GLY A 86 -22.05 -2.11 10.07
N ILE A 87 -21.10 -1.29 10.45
CA ILE A 87 -20.28 -0.46 9.57
C ILE A 87 -18.82 -0.82 9.83
N SER A 88 -18.06 -1.08 8.78
CA SER A 88 -16.64 -1.45 8.83
C SER A 88 -15.77 -0.35 8.24
N GLU A 89 -14.67 0.00 8.89
CA GLU A 89 -13.66 0.92 8.39
C GLU A 89 -12.31 0.21 8.27
N ALA A 90 -11.94 -0.18 7.05
CA ALA A 90 -10.66 -0.84 6.75
C ALA A 90 -9.50 0.16 6.61
N ARG A 91 -9.76 1.48 6.73
CA ARG A 91 -8.81 2.58 6.46
C ARG A 91 -8.24 2.60 5.04
N MET A 92 -8.83 1.85 4.15
CA MET A 92 -8.53 1.84 2.72
C MET A 92 -9.74 2.44 1.99
N SER A 93 -9.57 3.65 1.45
CA SER A 93 -10.67 4.43 0.85
C SER A 93 -11.45 3.68 -0.22
N GLU A 94 -10.77 2.86 -1.01
CA GLU A 94 -11.39 2.07 -2.08
C GLU A 94 -12.30 0.98 -1.50
N PHE A 95 -11.82 0.22 -0.53
CA PHE A 95 -12.60 -0.83 0.13
C PHE A 95 -13.79 -0.25 0.87
N ASP A 96 -13.58 0.79 1.66
CA ASP A 96 -14.65 1.43 2.44
C ASP A 96 -15.73 2.10 1.57
N SER A 97 -15.40 2.40 0.31
CA SER A 97 -16.33 3.08 -0.62
C SER A 97 -17.19 2.14 -1.45
N VAL A 98 -16.77 0.89 -1.62
CA VAL A 98 -17.35 -0.03 -2.60
C VAL A 98 -17.95 -1.28 -1.96
N TYR A 99 -17.33 -1.80 -0.90
CA TYR A 99 -17.68 -3.11 -0.38
C TYR A 99 -18.76 -3.10 0.69
N GLY A 100 -19.67 -4.09 0.58
CA GLY A 100 -20.56 -4.55 1.62
C GLY A 100 -20.38 -6.05 1.84
N TYR A 101 -20.49 -6.51 3.07
CA TYR A 101 -20.28 -7.90 3.46
C TYR A 101 -21.58 -8.52 3.97
N VAL A 102 -21.91 -9.68 3.46
CA VAL A 102 -23.07 -10.49 3.86
C VAL A 102 -22.64 -11.92 4.19
N SER A 103 -23.49 -12.67 4.88
CA SER A 103 -23.26 -14.11 5.07
C SER A 103 -23.34 -14.87 3.73
N LEU A 104 -22.69 -16.03 3.64
CA LEU A 104 -22.78 -16.89 2.44
C LEU A 104 -24.23 -17.26 2.11
N GLU A 105 -25.06 -17.48 3.12
CA GLU A 105 -26.49 -17.79 2.94
C GLU A 105 -27.23 -16.61 2.29
N THR A 106 -26.98 -15.40 2.77
CA THR A 106 -27.55 -14.19 2.18
C THR A 106 -27.05 -13.96 0.75
N ALA A 107 -25.75 -14.24 0.50
CA ALA A 107 -25.19 -14.14 -0.85
C ALA A 107 -25.86 -15.13 -1.82
N ARG A 108 -26.10 -16.37 -1.40
CA ARG A 108 -26.85 -17.38 -2.18
C ARG A 108 -28.27 -16.93 -2.50
N MET A 109 -28.96 -16.28 -1.56
CA MET A 109 -30.27 -15.70 -1.82
C MET A 109 -30.23 -14.58 -2.88
N LEU A 110 -29.15 -13.78 -2.90
CA LEU A 110 -28.97 -12.69 -3.85
C LEU A 110 -28.58 -13.21 -5.26
N THR A 111 -27.73 -14.22 -5.35
CA THR A 111 -27.19 -14.71 -6.63
C THR A 111 -28.00 -15.87 -7.20
N GLY A 112 -28.69 -16.64 -6.35
CA GLY A 112 -29.33 -17.90 -6.73
C GLY A 112 -28.35 -19.04 -7.01
N GLU A 113 -27.08 -18.88 -6.69
CA GLU A 113 -26.00 -19.86 -6.91
C GLU A 113 -25.52 -20.45 -5.59
N ASP A 114 -25.31 -21.78 -5.57
CA ASP A 114 -24.76 -22.50 -4.41
C ASP A 114 -23.27 -22.78 -4.55
N THR A 115 -22.56 -21.92 -5.28
CA THR A 115 -21.13 -22.03 -5.52
C THR A 115 -20.38 -20.91 -4.80
N VAL A 116 -19.10 -21.15 -4.57
CA VAL A 116 -18.17 -20.15 -4.00
C VAL A 116 -17.21 -19.74 -5.10
N ASP A 117 -17.12 -18.43 -5.35
CA ASP A 117 -16.28 -17.88 -6.44
C ASP A 117 -14.79 -17.95 -6.11
N ALA A 118 -14.41 -17.78 -4.83
CA ALA A 118 -13.03 -17.78 -4.40
C ALA A 118 -12.84 -18.26 -2.96
N VAL A 119 -11.65 -18.75 -2.67
CA VAL A 119 -11.21 -19.13 -1.30
C VAL A 119 -10.01 -18.27 -0.94
N HIS A 120 -10.13 -17.48 0.11
CA HIS A 120 -9.04 -16.67 0.63
C HIS A 120 -8.14 -17.49 1.56
N VAL A 121 -6.84 -17.47 1.28
CA VAL A 121 -5.83 -18.17 2.07
C VAL A 121 -4.88 -17.14 2.70
N LYS A 122 -4.80 -17.14 4.04
CA LYS A 122 -3.84 -16.30 4.78
C LYS A 122 -2.58 -17.08 5.08
N LEU A 123 -1.46 -16.57 4.61
CA LEU A 123 -0.13 -17.11 4.91
C LEU A 123 0.45 -16.46 6.16
N LYS A 124 1.32 -17.21 6.87
CA LYS A 124 2.09 -16.67 7.98
C LYS A 124 3.12 -15.62 7.50
N ASP A 125 3.72 -15.87 6.34
CA ASP A 125 4.65 -14.97 5.69
C ASP A 125 4.07 -14.54 4.33
N PRO A 126 3.69 -13.27 4.16
CA PRO A 126 3.13 -12.76 2.90
C PRO A 126 4.08 -12.86 1.71
N PHE A 127 5.39 -12.85 1.95
CA PHE A 127 6.39 -12.94 0.88
C PHE A 127 6.53 -14.33 0.28
N GLN A 128 5.95 -15.36 0.90
CA GLN A 128 5.89 -16.72 0.36
C GLN A 128 4.64 -16.96 -0.52
N ALA A 129 3.85 -15.93 -0.80
CA ALA A 129 2.60 -16.04 -1.54
C ALA A 129 2.81 -16.67 -2.94
N GLU A 130 3.87 -16.28 -3.64
CA GLU A 130 4.16 -16.80 -4.99
C GLU A 130 4.52 -18.29 -4.99
N ALA A 131 5.32 -18.72 -4.00
CA ALA A 131 5.66 -20.14 -3.84
C ALA A 131 4.44 -20.97 -3.43
N ALA A 132 3.58 -20.42 -2.57
CA ALA A 132 2.34 -21.08 -2.16
C ALA A 132 1.35 -21.18 -3.33
N ALA A 133 1.20 -20.13 -4.13
CA ALA A 133 0.33 -20.13 -5.31
C ALA A 133 0.74 -21.19 -6.33
N LYS A 134 2.03 -21.28 -6.65
CA LYS A 134 2.55 -22.34 -7.55
C LYS A 134 2.22 -23.75 -7.06
N ARG A 135 2.35 -23.99 -5.75
CA ARG A 135 2.01 -25.29 -5.17
C ARG A 135 0.52 -25.60 -5.22
N ILE A 136 -0.33 -24.57 -5.09
CA ILE A 136 -1.78 -24.71 -5.22
C ILE A 136 -2.16 -25.03 -6.66
N ASP A 137 -1.58 -24.31 -7.63
CA ASP A 137 -1.81 -24.52 -9.08
C ASP A 137 -1.37 -25.95 -9.53
N GLU A 138 -0.30 -26.50 -8.93
CA GLU A 138 0.16 -27.86 -9.20
C GLU A 138 -0.75 -28.93 -8.60
N LEU A 139 -1.37 -28.67 -7.45
CA LEU A 139 -2.14 -29.65 -6.70
C LEU A 139 -3.63 -29.62 -7.03
N LEU A 140 -4.17 -28.48 -7.47
CA LEU A 140 -5.59 -28.25 -7.66
C LEU A 140 -5.86 -27.70 -9.06
N PRO A 141 -7.00 -28.02 -9.67
CA PRO A 141 -7.40 -27.51 -10.98
C PRO A 141 -7.97 -26.07 -10.87
N TYR A 142 -7.44 -25.26 -9.98
CA TYR A 142 -7.86 -23.88 -9.73
C TYR A 142 -6.66 -22.96 -9.79
N ARG A 143 -6.86 -21.75 -10.32
CA ARG A 143 -5.82 -20.71 -10.34
C ARG A 143 -5.71 -20.04 -8.98
N ALA A 144 -4.51 -19.98 -8.44
CA ALA A 144 -4.22 -19.19 -7.27
C ALA A 144 -3.68 -17.79 -7.67
N ALA A 145 -4.44 -16.76 -7.37
CA ALA A 145 -3.99 -15.38 -7.50
C ALA A 145 -3.30 -14.93 -6.22
N THR A 146 -2.23 -14.16 -6.35
CA THR A 146 -1.50 -13.61 -5.20
C THR A 146 -1.87 -12.15 -4.97
N TRP A 147 -1.73 -11.69 -3.73
CA TRP A 147 -1.89 -10.27 -3.41
C TRP A 147 -0.97 -9.37 -4.25
N TYR A 148 0.16 -9.91 -4.70
CA TYR A 148 1.11 -9.22 -5.57
C TYR A 148 0.52 -8.99 -6.97
N GLU A 149 -0.12 -10.01 -7.56
CA GLU A 149 -0.78 -9.91 -8.86
C GLU A 149 -1.94 -8.92 -8.82
N ASP A 150 -2.77 -8.97 -7.78
CA ASP A 150 -3.91 -8.08 -7.61
C ASP A 150 -3.51 -6.60 -7.46
N ASN A 151 -2.31 -6.35 -6.90
CA ASN A 151 -1.78 -5.00 -6.69
C ASN A 151 -0.62 -4.64 -7.64
N MET A 152 -0.44 -5.37 -8.74
CA MET A 152 0.70 -5.23 -9.65
C MET A 152 0.88 -3.80 -10.16
N THR A 153 -0.20 -3.17 -10.62
CA THR A 153 -0.18 -1.79 -11.13
C THR A 153 0.30 -0.79 -10.06
N TYR A 154 -0.15 -0.97 -8.83
CA TYR A 154 0.27 -0.12 -7.70
C TYR A 154 1.75 -0.33 -7.35
N LEU A 155 2.20 -1.59 -7.33
CA LEU A 155 3.59 -1.94 -7.04
C LEU A 155 4.55 -1.48 -8.14
N GLU A 156 4.12 -1.53 -9.40
CA GLU A 156 4.88 -0.98 -10.53
C GLU A 156 5.02 0.54 -10.42
N ALA A 157 3.95 1.25 -10.06
CA ALA A 157 4.00 2.69 -9.82
C ALA A 157 4.99 3.05 -8.71
N LEU A 158 4.98 2.34 -7.59
CA LEU A 158 5.96 2.51 -6.50
C LEU A 158 7.40 2.24 -6.95
N ARG A 159 7.60 1.24 -7.82
CA ARG A 159 8.93 0.95 -8.38
C ARG A 159 9.44 2.07 -9.28
N GLN A 160 8.56 2.64 -10.11
CA GLN A 160 8.89 3.80 -10.96
C GLN A 160 9.19 5.03 -10.12
N GLU A 161 8.40 5.30 -9.07
CA GLU A 161 8.65 6.39 -8.13
C GLU A 161 10.03 6.25 -7.47
N LYS A 162 10.36 5.05 -6.97
CA LYS A 162 11.67 4.76 -6.38
C LYS A 162 12.82 4.99 -7.37
N LEU A 163 12.64 4.61 -8.64
CA LEU A 163 13.63 4.86 -9.68
C LEU A 163 13.80 6.37 -9.94
N ALA A 164 12.69 7.11 -10.05
CA ALA A 164 12.74 8.55 -10.23
C ALA A 164 13.45 9.26 -9.07
N MET A 165 13.14 8.88 -7.83
CA MET A 165 13.82 9.40 -6.64
C MET A 165 15.33 9.10 -6.66
N PHE A 166 15.72 7.88 -7.06
CA PHE A 166 17.12 7.50 -7.20
C PHE A 166 17.85 8.36 -8.24
N VAL A 167 17.22 8.60 -9.39
CA VAL A 167 17.81 9.44 -10.45
C VAL A 167 17.97 10.88 -9.98
N ILE A 168 16.96 11.46 -9.33
CA ILE A 168 17.03 12.80 -8.76
C ILE A 168 18.17 12.90 -7.74
N LEU A 169 18.25 11.92 -6.83
CA LEU A 169 19.30 11.88 -5.83
C LEU A 169 20.71 11.78 -6.47
N ALA A 170 20.85 10.98 -7.52
CA ALA A 170 22.11 10.85 -8.26
C ALA A 170 22.53 12.18 -8.90
N PHE A 171 21.59 12.94 -9.47
CA PHE A 171 21.87 14.27 -10.00
C PHE A 171 22.26 15.28 -8.91
N ILE A 172 21.60 15.24 -7.77
CA ILE A 172 21.95 16.11 -6.62
C ILE A 172 23.39 15.83 -6.18
N ILE A 173 23.77 14.55 -6.05
CA ILE A 173 25.11 14.14 -5.68
C ILE A 173 26.13 14.60 -6.75
N LEU A 174 25.78 14.45 -8.03
CA LEU A 174 26.64 14.89 -9.14
C LEU A 174 26.92 16.40 -9.08
N VAL A 175 25.87 17.21 -8.92
CA VAL A 175 26.00 18.66 -8.80
C VAL A 175 26.85 19.04 -7.57
N ALA A 176 26.62 18.37 -6.44
CA ALA A 176 27.42 18.60 -5.23
C ALA A 176 28.90 18.26 -5.46
N ALA A 177 29.20 17.16 -6.16
CA ALA A 177 30.58 16.75 -6.49
C ALA A 177 31.27 17.78 -7.39
N PHE A 178 30.59 18.35 -8.39
CA PHE A 178 31.11 19.40 -9.22
C PHE A 178 31.38 20.68 -8.42
N ASN A 179 30.49 21.05 -7.51
CA ASN A 179 30.65 22.22 -6.66
C ASN A 179 31.85 22.08 -5.73
N ILE A 180 32.01 20.92 -5.07
CA ILE A 180 33.17 20.64 -4.22
C ILE A 180 34.46 20.67 -5.05
N THR A 181 34.48 20.06 -6.24
CA THR A 181 35.63 20.04 -7.13
C THR A 181 36.03 21.47 -7.54
N SER A 182 35.05 22.29 -7.93
CA SER A 182 35.30 23.70 -8.30
C SER A 182 35.89 24.50 -7.14
N THR A 183 35.36 24.33 -5.94
CA THR A 183 35.83 24.98 -4.72
C THR A 183 37.28 24.57 -4.39
N LEU A 184 37.58 23.27 -4.47
CA LEU A 184 38.95 22.75 -4.24
C LEU A 184 39.95 23.33 -5.26
N ILE A 185 39.56 23.40 -6.54
CA ILE A 185 40.43 24.02 -7.58
C ILE A 185 40.71 25.48 -7.22
N MET A 186 39.69 26.23 -6.81
CA MET A 186 39.84 27.62 -6.40
C MET A 186 40.81 27.76 -5.22
N ILE A 187 40.64 26.98 -4.17
CA ILE A 187 41.51 26.95 -2.99
C ILE A 187 42.96 26.64 -3.39
N VAL A 188 43.19 25.64 -4.26
CA VAL A 188 44.55 25.28 -4.75
C VAL A 188 45.14 26.42 -5.52
N MET A 189 44.37 27.17 -6.34
CA MET A 189 44.84 28.31 -7.10
C MET A 189 45.21 29.47 -6.18
N GLU A 190 44.45 29.77 -5.15
CA GLU A 190 44.78 30.79 -4.16
C GLU A 190 46.01 30.47 -3.35
N LYS A 191 46.19 29.18 -2.98
CA LYS A 191 47.34 28.67 -2.20
C LYS A 191 48.60 28.36 -3.04
N ARG A 192 48.57 28.63 -4.35
CA ARG A 192 49.67 28.29 -5.27
C ARG A 192 51.02 28.88 -4.85
N ARG A 193 51.05 30.09 -4.30
CA ARG A 193 52.26 30.71 -3.81
C ARG A 193 52.80 30.02 -2.57
N ASP A 194 51.94 29.66 -1.63
CA ASP A 194 52.29 28.98 -0.38
C ASP A 194 52.83 27.58 -0.67
N ILE A 195 52.22 26.85 -1.64
CA ILE A 195 52.72 25.59 -2.15
C ILE A 195 54.10 25.71 -2.77
N GLY A 196 54.36 26.80 -3.51
CA GLY A 196 55.70 27.09 -4.06
C GLY A 196 56.74 27.23 -2.98
N ILE A 197 56.46 28.00 -1.91
CA ILE A 197 57.35 28.21 -0.77
C ILE A 197 57.61 26.86 -0.04
N LEU A 198 56.57 26.06 0.22
CA LEU A 198 56.72 24.73 0.84
C LEU A 198 57.63 23.79 0.03
N ARG A 199 57.54 23.82 -1.30
CA ARG A 199 58.41 23.06 -2.19
C ARG A 199 59.85 23.52 -2.17
N THR A 200 60.12 24.81 -2.07
CA THR A 200 61.49 25.31 -1.94
C THR A 200 62.14 24.95 -0.61
N LEU A 201 61.32 24.77 0.44
CA LEU A 201 61.76 24.28 1.76
C LEU A 201 61.90 22.73 1.81
N GLY A 202 61.72 22.01 0.67
CA GLY A 202 61.97 20.60 0.56
C GLY A 202 60.69 19.69 0.78
N ALA A 203 59.51 20.31 0.84
CA ALA A 203 58.28 19.52 0.94
C ALA A 203 58.04 18.69 -0.36
N GLY A 204 57.91 17.41 -0.21
CA GLY A 204 57.60 16.48 -1.33
C GLY A 204 56.19 16.65 -1.85
N GLY A 205 55.97 16.25 -3.10
CA GLY A 205 54.64 16.32 -3.73
C GLY A 205 53.55 15.54 -2.96
N PHE A 206 53.89 14.42 -2.34
CA PHE A 206 52.97 13.63 -1.50
C PHE A 206 52.56 14.35 -0.21
N THR A 207 53.44 15.14 0.38
CA THR A 207 53.11 15.95 1.58
C THR A 207 52.10 17.04 1.24
N THR A 208 52.30 17.71 0.11
CA THR A 208 51.38 18.74 -0.38
C THR A 208 50.00 18.13 -0.72
N LEU A 209 49.99 16.96 -1.40
CA LEU A 209 48.76 16.24 -1.71
C LEU A 209 47.99 15.82 -0.45
N GLY A 210 48.73 15.34 0.57
CA GLY A 210 48.18 14.94 1.87
C GLY A 210 47.39 16.07 2.57
N ILE A 211 47.88 17.30 2.48
CA ILE A 211 47.18 18.49 3.06
C ILE A 211 45.81 18.68 2.42
N PHE A 212 45.73 18.64 1.09
CA PHE A 212 44.46 18.84 0.37
C PHE A 212 43.47 17.67 0.56
N ILE A 213 44.00 16.43 0.66
CA ILE A 213 43.15 15.27 0.99
C ILE A 213 42.55 15.43 2.39
N LEU A 214 43.35 15.87 3.35
CA LEU A 214 42.90 16.07 4.73
C LEU A 214 41.85 17.18 4.82
N GLU A 215 42.04 18.27 4.09
CA GLU A 215 41.09 19.38 3.97
C GLU A 215 39.76 18.92 3.36
N GLY A 216 39.81 18.19 2.25
CA GLY A 216 38.61 17.61 1.62
C GLY A 216 37.91 16.61 2.53
N LEU A 217 38.64 15.79 3.29
CA LEU A 217 38.09 14.87 4.28
C LEU A 217 37.34 15.61 5.40
N PHE A 218 37.95 16.70 5.91
CA PHE A 218 37.32 17.53 6.95
C PHE A 218 36.02 18.17 6.48
N ILE A 219 36.01 18.74 5.27
CA ILE A 219 34.80 19.31 4.65
C ILE A 219 33.74 18.23 4.45
N GLY A 220 34.13 17.06 3.93
CA GLY A 220 33.21 15.96 3.69
C GLY A 220 32.59 15.39 4.98
N LEU A 221 33.39 15.18 6.03
CA LEU A 221 32.91 14.70 7.32
C LEU A 221 31.97 15.70 8.01
N SER A 222 32.36 16.98 8.05
CA SER A 222 31.52 18.01 8.67
C SER A 222 30.21 18.19 7.92
N GLY A 223 30.23 18.21 6.58
CA GLY A 223 29.03 18.29 5.75
C GLY A 223 28.12 17.07 5.92
N THR A 224 28.68 15.85 6.00
CA THR A 224 27.92 14.64 6.26
C THR A 224 27.25 14.68 7.64
N LEU A 225 27.98 15.10 8.67
CA LEU A 225 27.43 15.20 10.04
C LEU A 225 26.23 16.16 10.08
N VAL A 226 26.41 17.35 9.52
CA VAL A 226 25.34 18.36 9.45
C VAL A 226 24.16 17.86 8.61
N GLY A 227 24.43 17.20 7.48
CA GLY A 227 23.41 16.65 6.61
C GLY A 227 22.58 15.54 7.28
N VAL A 228 23.23 14.61 8.01
CA VAL A 228 22.55 13.53 8.74
C VAL A 228 21.71 14.11 9.88
N ILE A 229 22.26 15.02 10.67
CA ILE A 229 21.51 15.65 11.77
C ILE A 229 20.30 16.43 11.23
N GLY A 230 20.48 17.20 10.17
CA GLY A 230 19.40 17.94 9.52
C GLY A 230 18.33 17.04 8.91
N GLY A 231 18.73 15.91 8.30
CA GLY A 231 17.79 14.95 7.70
C GLY A 231 16.99 14.11 8.69
N ILE A 232 17.50 13.94 9.95
CA ILE A 232 16.75 13.26 11.01
C ILE A 232 15.79 14.23 11.72
N ALA A 233 16.12 15.53 11.74
CA ALA A 233 15.33 16.56 12.42
C ALA A 233 14.11 17.07 11.61
N LEU A 234 14.06 16.78 10.30
CA LEU A 234 12.97 17.09 9.38
C LEU A 234 11.97 15.93 9.27
#